data_778161437d214563d05fd23019ab5dde
#
_entry.id   778161437d214563d05fd23019ab5dde
#
_cell.length_a   1.000
_cell.length_b   1.000
_cell.length_c   1.000
_cell.angle_alpha   90.00
_cell.angle_beta   90.00
_cell.angle_gamma   90.00
#
_symmetry.space_group_name_H-M   'P 1'
#
loop_
_entity.id
_entity.type
_entity.pdbx_description
1 polymer ?
#
loop_
_entity_poly.entity_id
_entity_poly.type
_entity_poly.pdbx_seq_one_letter_code
_entity_poly.pdbx_strand_id
1 'polypeptide(L)'
;PRPPRPEPAIQTVSLEDISMSDPFIYPDKETQTYYLTGTGGRLYKSTDLKMWTGPYKIIDLTGTWMDSLFVAAAEIHHIGNKYYLAGTWSDHSNLIENVPRRYNVPTNQTQLLVSDSVEGPYKPLVPEHDFCLGPEDWDIIDGTLYEENDTVYMVIVHEWTQLIDGTMAYMPLSKDLTHRTAEPVTIFRASEAPWSKEMNSIGEATFGLKMPGWVTDGPQLFRTNTGKLGMLWSSWGEHRYAQGVAYSESGSIKGPWVQEKEAFKGDNSGHGMLFTTFEGKRLLIIHHAEENGPRKPQIYEVDDTGDKLILGPRYNP
;
A
#
# COMPACT_ATOMS: atom_id res chain seq x y z
N PRO A 1 -12.62 27.42 -14.44
CA PRO A 1 -11.61 26.69 -13.70
C PRO A 1 -11.55 27.22 -12.27
N ARG A 2 -11.70 26.34 -11.27
CA ARG A 2 -11.48 26.74 -9.87
C ARG A 2 -9.99 27.07 -9.70
N PRO A 3 -9.64 28.12 -8.97
CA PRO A 3 -8.25 28.41 -8.68
C PRO A 3 -7.64 27.18 -7.92
N PRO A 4 -6.36 26.89 -8.12
CA PRO A 4 -5.70 25.82 -7.40
C PRO A 4 -5.86 26.07 -5.88
N ARG A 5 -6.17 25.00 -5.13
CA ARG A 5 -6.22 25.10 -3.67
C ARG A 5 -4.84 25.49 -3.17
N PRO A 6 -4.74 26.42 -2.22
CA PRO A 6 -3.44 26.76 -1.65
C PRO A 6 -2.81 25.51 -1.00
N GLU A 7 -1.48 25.41 -1.12
CA GLU A 7 -0.72 24.36 -0.44
C GLU A 7 -0.97 24.44 1.07
N PRO A 8 -1.18 23.30 1.75
CA PRO A 8 -1.38 23.29 3.19
C PRO A 8 -0.10 23.77 3.90
N ALA A 9 -0.29 24.54 4.98
CA ALA A 9 0.81 25.02 5.78
C ALA A 9 1.53 23.86 6.48
N ILE A 10 2.85 23.92 6.54
CA ILE A 10 3.68 22.98 7.32
C ILE A 10 3.42 23.22 8.81
N GLN A 11 3.07 22.17 9.53
CA GLN A 11 2.78 22.21 10.97
C GLN A 11 3.41 21.02 11.67
N THR A 12 3.61 21.14 12.98
CA THR A 12 3.96 20.01 13.85
C THR A 12 2.72 19.61 14.63
N VAL A 13 2.27 18.38 14.40
CA VAL A 13 1.03 17.84 14.96
C VAL A 13 1.27 16.46 15.56
N SER A 14 0.37 16.00 16.43
CA SER A 14 0.39 14.61 16.88
C SER A 14 -0.08 13.69 15.77
N LEU A 15 0.28 12.40 15.86
CA LEU A 15 -0.19 11.39 14.90
C LEU A 15 -1.73 11.35 14.82
N GLU A 16 -2.40 11.56 15.96
CA GLU A 16 -3.86 11.56 16.05
C GLU A 16 -4.54 12.68 15.25
N ASP A 17 -3.81 13.76 14.98
CA ASP A 17 -4.32 14.91 14.23
C ASP A 17 -4.04 14.80 12.72
N ILE A 18 -3.42 13.70 12.27
CA ILE A 18 -3.19 13.44 10.85
C ILE A 18 -4.33 12.57 10.32
N SER A 19 -5.02 13.07 9.27
CA SER A 19 -5.96 12.28 8.49
C SER A 19 -5.24 11.73 7.27
N MET A 20 -5.09 10.41 7.20
CA MET A 20 -4.36 9.75 6.13
C MET A 20 -4.84 8.31 5.98
N SER A 21 -5.11 7.89 4.74
CA SER A 21 -5.27 6.49 4.37
C SER A 21 -3.93 5.89 3.97
N ASP A 22 -3.80 4.57 4.15
CA ASP A 22 -2.69 3.80 3.59
C ASP A 22 -1.32 4.28 4.10
N PRO A 23 -1.15 4.47 5.42
CA PRO A 23 0.08 5.02 5.97
C PRO A 23 1.25 4.06 5.82
N PHE A 24 2.40 4.60 5.49
CA PHE A 24 3.66 3.87 5.34
C PHE A 24 4.78 4.63 6.05
N ILE A 25 5.53 3.98 6.93
CA ILE A 25 6.67 4.57 7.61
C ILE A 25 7.97 3.97 7.08
N TYR A 26 8.86 4.84 6.60
CA TYR A 26 10.24 4.50 6.30
C TYR A 26 11.14 5.04 7.42
N PRO A 27 11.79 4.16 8.23
CA PRO A 27 12.78 4.57 9.21
C PRO A 27 14.13 4.81 8.54
N ASP A 28 14.61 6.02 8.55
CA ASP A 28 15.94 6.34 8.00
C ASP A 28 16.98 6.32 9.13
N LYS A 29 17.81 5.28 9.15
CA LYS A 29 18.84 5.09 10.18
C LYS A 29 19.94 6.14 10.13
N GLU A 30 20.24 6.66 8.95
CA GLU A 30 21.30 7.67 8.78
C GLU A 30 20.95 8.97 9.49
N THR A 31 19.72 9.44 9.33
CA THR A 31 19.24 10.69 9.94
C THR A 31 18.49 10.47 11.25
N GLN A 32 18.24 9.22 11.66
CA GLN A 32 17.41 8.88 12.82
C GLN A 32 16.02 9.53 12.76
N THR A 33 15.46 9.57 11.55
CA THR A 33 14.16 10.19 11.26
C THR A 33 13.20 9.17 10.68
N TYR A 34 11.97 9.18 11.16
CA TYR A 34 10.86 8.42 10.59
C TYR A 34 10.14 9.28 9.56
N TYR A 35 9.90 8.72 8.39
CA TYR A 35 9.19 9.37 7.29
C TYR A 35 7.86 8.67 7.05
N LEU A 36 6.76 9.41 7.15
CA LEU A 36 5.41 8.91 6.95
C LEU A 36 4.88 9.41 5.62
N THR A 37 4.45 8.47 4.79
CA THR A 37 3.74 8.73 3.54
C THR A 37 2.44 7.93 3.50
N GLY A 38 1.66 8.11 2.46
CA GLY A 38 0.41 7.40 2.24
C GLY A 38 -0.36 8.01 1.08
N THR A 39 -1.66 7.80 1.09
CA THR A 39 -2.55 8.38 0.08
C THR A 39 -2.51 9.90 0.13
N GLY A 40 -2.33 10.53 -1.04
CA GLY A 40 -2.06 11.94 -1.21
C GLY A 40 -0.59 12.25 -1.48
N GLY A 41 0.34 11.36 -1.16
CA GLY A 41 1.76 11.47 -1.50
C GLY A 41 2.54 12.55 -0.73
N ARG A 42 1.98 13.06 0.36
CA ARG A 42 2.66 14.03 1.22
C ARG A 42 3.53 13.33 2.25
N LEU A 43 4.60 14.01 2.66
CA LEU A 43 5.57 13.51 3.63
C LEU A 43 5.43 14.23 4.97
N TYR A 44 5.39 13.43 6.04
CA TYR A 44 5.57 13.90 7.41
C TYR A 44 6.85 13.31 8.00
N LYS A 45 7.52 14.05 8.87
CA LYS A 45 8.76 13.64 9.54
C LYS A 45 8.60 13.63 11.05
N SER A 46 9.20 12.63 11.70
CA SER A 46 9.24 12.52 13.17
C SER A 46 10.54 11.88 13.65
N THR A 47 11.01 12.30 14.82
CA THR A 47 12.12 11.64 15.51
C THR A 47 11.67 10.74 16.65
N ASP A 48 10.41 10.81 17.05
CA ASP A 48 9.87 10.14 18.25
C ASP A 48 8.58 9.35 17.99
N LEU A 49 8.07 9.29 16.76
CA LEU A 49 6.79 8.68 16.36
C LEU A 49 5.54 9.35 16.94
N LYS A 50 5.71 10.34 17.81
CA LYS A 50 4.63 11.04 18.51
C LYS A 50 4.23 12.32 17.81
N MET A 51 5.21 13.20 17.55
CA MET A 51 5.02 14.49 16.88
C MET A 51 5.58 14.43 15.47
N TRP A 52 4.81 14.93 14.53
CA TRP A 52 5.07 14.85 13.09
C TRP A 52 5.01 16.22 12.45
N THR A 53 6.00 16.54 11.65
CA THR A 53 6.08 17.80 10.91
C THR A 53 5.81 17.56 9.43
N GLY A 54 4.90 18.31 8.87
CA GLY A 54 4.47 18.23 7.46
C GLY A 54 3.15 18.98 7.24
N PRO A 55 2.50 18.79 6.11
CA PRO A 55 2.81 17.88 4.99
C PRO A 55 3.79 18.51 3.98
N TYR A 56 4.86 17.80 3.63
CA TYR A 56 5.81 18.23 2.62
C TYR A 56 5.47 17.68 1.25
N LYS A 57 5.61 18.50 0.22
CA LYS A 57 5.53 18.05 -1.17
C LYS A 57 6.88 17.45 -1.59
N ILE A 58 6.86 16.21 -2.07
CA ILE A 58 8.07 15.47 -2.41
C ILE A 58 8.07 14.90 -3.83
N ILE A 59 6.98 15.06 -4.59
CA ILE A 59 6.77 14.42 -5.90
C ILE A 59 6.79 15.48 -7.00
N ASP A 60 7.55 15.21 -8.06
CA ASP A 60 7.59 16.03 -9.28
C ASP A 60 7.31 15.12 -10.49
N LEU A 61 6.12 15.25 -11.06
CA LEU A 61 5.63 14.46 -12.19
C LEU A 61 5.55 15.28 -13.49
N THR A 62 6.18 16.45 -13.52
CA THR A 62 6.13 17.36 -14.65
C THR A 62 6.48 16.66 -15.96
N GLY A 63 5.62 16.79 -16.97
CA GLY A 63 5.83 16.25 -18.29
C GLY A 63 5.44 14.78 -18.49
N THR A 64 4.82 14.16 -17.50
CA THR A 64 4.32 12.78 -17.61
C THR A 64 2.80 12.74 -17.59
N TRP A 65 2.22 11.56 -17.92
CA TRP A 65 0.76 11.37 -17.83
C TRP A 65 0.22 11.47 -16.41
N MET A 66 1.08 11.27 -15.40
CA MET A 66 0.72 11.34 -13.98
C MET A 66 0.70 12.79 -13.44
N ASP A 67 1.17 13.76 -14.23
CA ASP A 67 1.25 15.16 -13.77
C ASP A 67 -0.11 15.69 -13.33
N SER A 68 -0.14 16.31 -12.15
CA SER A 68 -1.34 16.87 -11.52
C SER A 68 -2.41 15.84 -11.14
N LEU A 69 -2.12 14.53 -11.25
CA LEU A 69 -3.02 13.48 -10.79
C LEU A 69 -2.80 13.16 -9.32
N PHE A 70 -3.86 12.68 -8.70
CA PHE A 70 -3.84 12.23 -7.31
C PHE A 70 -3.12 10.90 -7.19
N VAL A 71 -2.25 10.76 -6.19
CA VAL A 71 -1.56 9.50 -5.89
C VAL A 71 -2.22 8.79 -4.72
N ALA A 72 -2.43 7.49 -4.86
CA ALA A 72 -2.87 6.62 -3.78
C ALA A 72 -1.72 5.75 -3.27
N ALA A 73 -1.74 5.46 -1.97
CA ALA A 73 -0.87 4.48 -1.31
C ALA A 73 0.63 4.65 -1.62
N ALA A 74 1.14 5.86 -1.45
CA ALA A 74 2.56 6.14 -1.67
C ALA A 74 3.44 5.53 -0.59
N GLU A 75 4.46 4.77 -1.03
CA GLU A 75 5.43 4.07 -0.18
C GLU A 75 6.85 4.45 -0.56
N ILE A 76 7.73 4.66 0.42
CA ILE A 76 9.15 4.91 0.18
C ILE A 76 9.96 3.66 0.50
N HIS A 77 10.75 3.20 -0.48
CA HIS A 77 11.67 2.08 -0.35
C HIS A 77 13.10 2.55 -0.61
N HIS A 78 14.05 2.03 0.15
CA HIS A 78 15.47 2.30 -0.04
C HIS A 78 16.15 1.05 -0.58
N ILE A 79 16.64 1.10 -1.82
CA ILE A 79 17.32 -0.01 -2.48
C ILE A 79 18.64 0.50 -3.06
N GLY A 80 19.74 -0.13 -2.66
CA GLY A 80 21.07 0.37 -2.99
C GLY A 80 21.30 1.74 -2.36
N ASN A 81 21.66 2.71 -3.19
CA ASN A 81 21.91 4.10 -2.77
C ASN A 81 20.79 5.07 -3.19
N LYS A 82 19.65 4.56 -3.62
CA LYS A 82 18.52 5.37 -4.10
C LYS A 82 17.25 5.11 -3.31
N TYR A 83 16.38 6.09 -3.32
CA TYR A 83 15.05 6.00 -2.75
C TYR A 83 14.03 5.90 -3.88
N TYR A 84 13.08 4.97 -3.71
CA TYR A 84 12.02 4.73 -4.69
C TYR A 84 10.68 4.97 -4.02
N LEU A 85 9.81 5.69 -4.69
CA LEU A 85 8.44 5.87 -4.26
C LEU A 85 7.55 5.05 -5.18
N ALA A 86 6.86 4.07 -4.61
CA ALA A 86 5.80 3.34 -5.31
C ALA A 86 4.47 4.03 -5.02
N GLY A 87 3.71 4.32 -6.04
CA GLY A 87 2.39 4.95 -5.90
C GLY A 87 1.46 4.50 -7.00
N THR A 88 0.17 4.72 -6.80
CA THR A 88 -0.87 4.36 -7.76
C THR A 88 -1.53 5.61 -8.33
N TRP A 89 -1.63 5.66 -9.65
CA TRP A 89 -2.29 6.74 -10.40
C TRP A 89 -3.34 6.17 -11.34
N SER A 90 -4.42 6.94 -11.57
CA SER A 90 -5.48 6.58 -12.52
C SER A 90 -5.17 7.21 -13.88
N ASP A 91 -4.97 6.37 -14.90
CA ASP A 91 -4.68 6.80 -16.27
C ASP A 91 -5.98 7.06 -17.03
N HIS A 92 -6.35 8.33 -17.13
CA HIS A 92 -7.57 8.77 -17.82
C HIS A 92 -7.50 8.61 -19.35
N SER A 93 -6.32 8.37 -19.92
CA SER A 93 -6.16 8.10 -21.35
C SER A 93 -6.33 6.62 -21.70
N ASN A 94 -6.32 5.75 -20.69
CA ASN A 94 -6.47 4.30 -20.86
C ASN A 94 -7.70 3.82 -20.07
N LEU A 95 -8.79 3.53 -20.79
CA LEU A 95 -10.05 3.13 -20.18
C LEU A 95 -10.27 1.63 -20.29
N ILE A 96 -10.72 1.02 -19.20
CA ILE A 96 -11.12 -0.38 -19.15
C ILE A 96 -12.56 -0.50 -18.67
N GLU A 97 -13.21 -1.64 -18.99
CA GLU A 97 -14.54 -1.94 -18.46
C GLU A 97 -14.45 -2.27 -16.97
N ASN A 98 -15.21 -1.52 -16.17
CA ASN A 98 -15.49 -1.89 -14.78
C ASN A 98 -16.57 -2.95 -14.78
N VAL A 99 -16.20 -4.21 -14.54
CA VAL A 99 -17.10 -5.36 -14.67
C VAL A 99 -18.33 -5.29 -13.76
N PRO A 100 -18.20 -4.92 -12.47
CA PRO A 100 -19.36 -4.82 -11.59
C PRO A 100 -20.42 -3.82 -12.05
N ARG A 101 -20.01 -2.73 -12.69
CA ARG A 101 -20.91 -1.62 -13.08
C ARG A 101 -21.15 -1.52 -14.60
N ARG A 102 -20.38 -2.25 -15.39
CA ARG A 102 -20.49 -2.30 -16.86
C ARG A 102 -20.32 -0.94 -17.56
N TYR A 103 -19.40 -0.12 -17.09
CA TYR A 103 -18.99 1.09 -17.78
C TYR A 103 -17.45 1.26 -17.77
N ASN A 104 -16.96 2.07 -18.68
CA ASN A 104 -15.52 2.31 -18.78
C ASN A 104 -15.04 3.28 -17.69
N VAL A 105 -13.92 2.93 -17.08
CA VAL A 105 -13.25 3.73 -16.05
C VAL A 105 -11.76 3.88 -16.40
N PRO A 106 -11.08 4.92 -15.90
CA PRO A 106 -9.64 5.02 -16.02
C PRO A 106 -8.95 3.80 -15.39
N THR A 107 -7.90 3.33 -16.06
CA THR A 107 -7.07 2.23 -15.57
C THR A 107 -6.13 2.74 -14.48
N ASN A 108 -6.07 2.06 -13.36
CA ASN A 108 -5.06 2.33 -12.34
C ASN A 108 -3.75 1.63 -12.71
N GLN A 109 -2.64 2.30 -12.42
CA GLN A 109 -1.29 1.75 -12.56
C GLN A 109 -0.44 2.11 -11.36
N THR A 110 0.29 1.13 -10.84
CA THR A 110 1.38 1.39 -9.88
C THR A 110 2.66 1.68 -10.64
N GLN A 111 3.30 2.80 -10.31
CA GLN A 111 4.53 3.25 -10.94
C GLN A 111 5.61 3.53 -9.91
N LEU A 112 6.87 3.55 -10.33
CA LEU A 112 8.01 3.88 -9.50
C LEU A 112 8.55 5.26 -9.84
N LEU A 113 8.76 6.05 -8.80
CA LEU A 113 9.53 7.30 -8.85
C LEU A 113 10.87 7.07 -8.15
N VAL A 114 11.86 7.89 -8.44
CA VAL A 114 13.21 7.77 -7.88
C VAL A 114 13.72 9.11 -7.38
N SER A 115 14.51 9.08 -6.32
CA SER A 115 15.22 10.24 -5.78
C SER A 115 16.56 9.82 -5.16
N ASP A 116 17.53 10.71 -5.15
CA ASP A 116 18.78 10.55 -4.40
C ASP A 116 18.61 10.89 -2.90
N SER A 117 17.51 11.54 -2.54
CA SER A 117 17.17 11.93 -1.18
C SER A 117 15.82 11.35 -0.77
N VAL A 118 15.71 10.91 0.49
CA VAL A 118 14.43 10.44 1.05
C VAL A 118 13.35 11.53 1.02
N GLU A 119 13.73 12.79 1.09
CA GLU A 119 12.80 13.91 1.04
C GLU A 119 12.48 14.39 -0.38
N GLY A 120 12.99 13.69 -1.38
CA GLY A 120 12.74 14.00 -2.80
C GLY A 120 13.63 15.12 -3.36
N PRO A 121 13.26 15.68 -4.52
CA PRO A 121 12.05 15.38 -5.28
C PRO A 121 12.12 13.99 -5.92
N TYR A 122 11.00 13.26 -5.84
CA TYR A 122 10.82 12.00 -6.54
C TYR A 122 10.30 12.26 -7.95
N LYS A 123 11.02 11.74 -8.94
CA LYS A 123 10.68 11.86 -10.36
C LYS A 123 10.46 10.48 -10.96
N PRO A 124 9.68 10.34 -12.04
CA PRO A 124 9.49 9.06 -12.69
C PRO A 124 10.81 8.36 -12.99
N LEU A 125 10.91 7.10 -12.59
CA LEU A 125 12.08 6.27 -12.90
C LEU A 125 12.18 6.05 -14.40
N VAL A 126 11.03 5.85 -15.07
CA VAL A 126 10.92 5.76 -16.53
C VAL A 126 10.06 6.94 -16.99
N PRO A 127 10.67 7.97 -17.60
CA PRO A 127 9.96 9.21 -17.88
C PRO A 127 9.13 9.21 -19.18
N GLU A 128 9.14 8.14 -19.95
CA GLU A 128 8.36 8.02 -21.18
C GLU A 128 6.87 8.19 -20.91
N HIS A 129 6.21 9.01 -21.70
CA HIS A 129 4.84 9.45 -21.46
C HIS A 129 3.84 8.28 -21.36
N ASP A 130 3.98 7.26 -22.20
CA ASP A 130 3.05 6.14 -22.28
C ASP A 130 3.50 4.92 -21.49
N PHE A 131 4.54 5.04 -20.66
CA PHE A 131 5.07 3.90 -19.91
C PHE A 131 4.12 3.43 -18.82
N CYS A 132 3.89 2.10 -18.75
CA CYS A 132 3.25 1.40 -17.64
C CYS A 132 4.14 0.24 -17.20
N LEU A 133 4.43 0.16 -15.90
CA LEU A 133 5.27 -0.91 -15.35
C LEU A 133 4.58 -2.27 -15.42
N GLY A 134 3.28 -2.31 -15.12
CA GLY A 134 2.44 -3.49 -15.27
C GLY A 134 1.81 -3.60 -16.67
N PRO A 135 1.06 -4.69 -16.95
CA PRO A 135 0.27 -4.79 -18.17
C PRO A 135 -0.71 -3.63 -18.29
N GLU A 136 -0.79 -3.03 -19.48
CA GLU A 136 -1.64 -1.86 -19.72
C GLU A 136 -3.14 -2.17 -19.60
N ASP A 137 -3.53 -3.41 -19.84
CA ASP A 137 -4.91 -3.89 -19.74
C ASP A 137 -5.30 -4.38 -18.34
N TRP A 138 -4.41 -4.25 -17.37
CA TRP A 138 -4.67 -4.58 -15.97
C TRP A 138 -4.96 -3.33 -15.15
N ASP A 139 -5.98 -3.42 -14.32
CA ASP A 139 -6.27 -2.42 -13.27
C ASP A 139 -5.45 -2.77 -12.03
N ILE A 140 -4.37 -2.02 -11.80
CA ILE A 140 -3.34 -2.34 -10.81
C ILE A 140 -3.26 -1.24 -9.76
N ILE A 141 -3.32 -1.64 -8.48
CA ILE A 141 -3.12 -0.71 -7.36
C ILE A 141 -2.11 -1.27 -6.35
N ASP A 142 -1.66 -0.41 -5.44
CA ASP A 142 -0.97 -0.74 -4.19
C ASP A 142 0.30 -1.58 -4.35
N GLY A 143 1.05 -1.36 -5.43
CA GLY A 143 2.31 -2.08 -5.62
C GLY A 143 3.32 -1.78 -4.52
N THR A 144 3.99 -2.82 -4.04
CA THR A 144 5.07 -2.76 -3.05
C THR A 144 6.28 -3.53 -3.54
N LEU A 145 7.47 -3.13 -3.11
CA LEU A 145 8.72 -3.81 -3.48
C LEU A 145 9.12 -4.84 -2.43
N TYR A 146 9.62 -5.97 -2.92
CA TYR A 146 10.10 -7.07 -2.09
C TYR A 146 11.32 -7.73 -2.75
N GLU A 147 12.37 -7.96 -1.97
CA GLU A 147 13.60 -8.61 -2.45
C GLU A 147 13.67 -10.06 -2.00
N GLU A 148 14.01 -10.94 -2.93
CA GLU A 148 14.25 -12.36 -2.66
C GLU A 148 15.29 -12.88 -3.66
N ASN A 149 16.38 -13.51 -3.16
CA ASN A 149 17.42 -14.12 -4.00
C ASN A 149 17.95 -13.18 -5.10
N ASP A 150 18.33 -11.97 -4.71
CA ASP A 150 18.88 -10.92 -5.60
C ASP A 150 17.89 -10.41 -6.67
N THR A 151 16.63 -10.78 -6.59
CA THR A 151 15.56 -10.25 -7.46
C THR A 151 14.66 -9.34 -6.66
N VAL A 152 14.37 -8.16 -7.19
CA VAL A 152 13.33 -7.29 -6.68
C VAL A 152 12.03 -7.63 -7.41
N TYR A 153 11.00 -7.92 -6.62
CA TYR A 153 9.64 -8.14 -7.12
C TYR A 153 8.78 -6.93 -6.78
N MET A 154 7.88 -6.58 -7.66
CA MET A 154 6.74 -5.75 -7.31
C MET A 154 5.55 -6.66 -7.06
N VAL A 155 5.01 -6.60 -5.84
CA VAL A 155 3.76 -7.27 -5.47
C VAL A 155 2.65 -6.27 -5.66
N ILE A 156 1.63 -6.65 -6.42
CA ILE A 156 0.55 -5.77 -6.89
C ILE A 156 -0.81 -6.36 -6.57
N VAL A 157 -1.79 -5.49 -6.52
CA VAL A 157 -3.20 -5.84 -6.53
C VAL A 157 -3.72 -5.76 -7.97
N HIS A 158 -4.33 -6.84 -8.45
CA HIS A 158 -5.16 -6.82 -9.65
C HIS A 158 -6.61 -6.66 -9.21
N GLU A 159 -7.20 -5.52 -9.53
CA GLU A 159 -8.39 -5.00 -8.87
C GLU A 159 -9.67 -5.80 -9.09
N TRP A 160 -10.49 -5.89 -8.03
CA TRP A 160 -11.83 -6.47 -8.08
C TRP A 160 -12.76 -5.75 -9.04
N THR A 161 -12.55 -4.46 -9.27
CA THR A 161 -13.29 -3.64 -10.22
C THR A 161 -13.16 -4.12 -11.66
N GLN A 162 -12.13 -4.90 -11.95
CA GLN A 162 -11.92 -5.57 -13.24
C GLN A 162 -12.22 -7.07 -13.18
N LEU A 163 -11.87 -7.75 -12.08
CA LEU A 163 -11.91 -9.20 -11.96
C LEU A 163 -13.11 -9.77 -11.19
N ILE A 164 -13.81 -8.93 -10.41
CA ILE A 164 -14.80 -9.30 -9.39
C ILE A 164 -14.10 -9.88 -8.14
N ASP A 165 -13.35 -10.95 -8.29
CA ASP A 165 -12.53 -11.50 -7.20
C ASP A 165 -11.10 -10.95 -7.30
N GLY A 166 -10.83 -9.89 -6.56
CA GLY A 166 -9.52 -9.23 -6.56
C GLY A 166 -8.40 -10.20 -6.23
N THR A 167 -7.23 -10.01 -6.84
CA THR A 167 -6.09 -10.90 -6.66
C THR A 167 -4.86 -10.16 -6.20
N MET A 168 -3.95 -10.88 -5.53
CA MET A 168 -2.56 -10.50 -5.37
C MET A 168 -1.73 -11.17 -6.46
N ALA A 169 -0.80 -10.42 -7.02
CA ALA A 169 0.13 -10.93 -8.01
C ALA A 169 1.52 -10.36 -7.76
N TYR A 170 2.54 -11.00 -8.31
CA TYR A 170 3.89 -10.45 -8.31
C TYR A 170 4.47 -10.45 -9.72
N MET A 171 5.36 -9.51 -9.98
CA MET A 171 6.15 -9.47 -11.20
C MET A 171 7.62 -9.19 -10.85
N PRO A 172 8.57 -9.94 -11.44
CA PRO A 172 9.98 -9.67 -11.24
C PRO A 172 10.38 -8.42 -12.01
N LEU A 173 11.24 -7.60 -11.40
CA LEU A 173 11.78 -6.40 -12.02
C LEU A 173 13.20 -6.59 -12.48
N SER A 174 13.62 -5.81 -13.46
CA SER A 174 15.01 -5.67 -13.88
C SER A 174 15.87 -5.13 -12.73
N LYS A 175 17.20 -5.26 -12.81
CA LYS A 175 18.12 -4.79 -11.76
C LYS A 175 18.03 -3.29 -11.52
N ASP A 176 17.75 -2.51 -12.54
CA ASP A 176 17.55 -1.06 -12.45
C ASP A 176 16.10 -0.67 -12.13
N LEU A 177 15.22 -1.66 -11.93
CA LEU A 177 13.81 -1.50 -11.60
C LEU A 177 12.97 -0.82 -12.70
N THR A 178 13.51 -0.62 -13.88
CA THR A 178 12.84 0.16 -14.96
C THR A 178 11.73 -0.60 -15.66
N HIS A 179 11.74 -1.94 -15.63
CA HIS A 179 10.73 -2.75 -16.31
C HIS A 179 10.56 -4.12 -15.65
N ARG A 180 9.41 -4.73 -15.87
CA ARG A 180 9.20 -6.13 -15.49
C ARG A 180 9.94 -7.05 -16.45
N THR A 181 10.49 -8.15 -15.93
CA THR A 181 11.24 -9.12 -16.74
C THR A 181 10.40 -10.36 -17.10
N ALA A 182 9.21 -10.48 -16.51
CA ALA A 182 8.22 -11.51 -16.83
C ALA A 182 6.82 -10.99 -16.54
N GLU A 183 5.83 -11.66 -17.09
CA GLU A 183 4.42 -11.33 -16.82
C GLU A 183 4.06 -11.62 -15.35
N PRO A 184 3.08 -10.86 -14.79
CA PRO A 184 2.65 -11.09 -13.42
C PRO A 184 2.12 -12.51 -13.18
N VAL A 185 2.42 -13.03 -12.00
CA VAL A 185 1.95 -14.34 -11.52
C VAL A 185 0.97 -14.11 -10.37
N THR A 186 -0.24 -14.65 -10.48
CA THR A 186 -1.24 -14.59 -9.40
C THR A 186 -0.79 -15.41 -8.20
N ILE A 187 -0.86 -14.81 -7.01
CA ILE A 187 -0.49 -15.44 -5.74
C ILE A 187 -1.70 -16.06 -5.06
N PHE A 188 -2.76 -15.25 -4.86
CA PHE A 188 -4.03 -15.71 -4.29
C PHE A 188 -5.16 -14.73 -4.66
N ARG A 189 -6.40 -15.18 -4.41
CA ARG A 189 -7.62 -14.38 -4.57
C ARG A 189 -8.20 -14.01 -3.21
N ALA A 190 -8.89 -12.88 -3.14
CA ALA A 190 -9.51 -12.43 -1.89
C ALA A 190 -10.50 -13.44 -1.31
N SER A 191 -11.29 -14.11 -2.16
CA SER A 191 -12.29 -15.10 -1.74
C SER A 191 -11.69 -16.34 -1.07
N GLU A 192 -10.40 -16.58 -1.20
CA GLU A 192 -9.70 -17.68 -0.51
C GLU A 192 -9.56 -17.45 0.99
N ALA A 193 -9.66 -16.21 1.46
CA ALA A 193 -9.60 -15.90 2.87
C ALA A 193 -10.98 -16.08 3.52
N PRO A 194 -11.13 -16.98 4.52
CA PRO A 194 -12.44 -17.24 5.12
C PRO A 194 -13.10 -16.04 5.78
N TRP A 195 -12.32 -15.08 6.24
CA TRP A 195 -12.80 -13.86 6.90
C TRP A 195 -13.26 -12.77 5.91
N SER A 196 -12.84 -12.84 4.64
CA SER A 196 -13.20 -11.82 3.64
C SER A 196 -14.68 -11.97 3.23
N LYS A 197 -15.31 -10.85 2.90
CA LYS A 197 -16.72 -10.78 2.53
C LYS A 197 -16.88 -10.14 1.16
N GLU A 198 -17.86 -10.63 0.43
CA GLU A 198 -18.28 -10.02 -0.81
C GLU A 198 -18.89 -8.62 -0.55
N MET A 199 -18.57 -7.67 -1.42
CA MET A 199 -18.98 -6.27 -1.27
C MET A 199 -20.47 -6.00 -1.47
N ASN A 200 -21.27 -6.95 -1.92
CA ASN A 200 -22.70 -6.73 -2.19
C ASN A 200 -23.45 -6.16 -0.99
N SER A 201 -23.37 -6.85 0.16
CA SER A 201 -24.06 -6.39 1.37
C SER A 201 -23.45 -5.10 1.95
N ILE A 202 -22.13 -5.00 1.89
CA ILE A 202 -21.38 -3.83 2.39
C ILE A 202 -21.62 -2.64 1.46
N GLY A 203 -21.56 -2.85 0.17
CA GLY A 203 -21.82 -1.82 -0.84
C GLY A 203 -23.23 -1.27 -0.75
N GLU A 204 -24.24 -2.12 -0.59
CA GLU A 204 -25.63 -1.71 -0.43
C GLU A 204 -25.84 -0.90 0.85
N ALA A 205 -25.29 -1.36 1.98
CA ALA A 205 -25.38 -0.67 3.27
C ALA A 205 -24.59 0.64 3.33
N THR A 206 -23.42 0.70 2.68
CA THR A 206 -22.49 1.84 2.79
C THR A 206 -22.70 2.86 1.67
N PHE A 207 -22.97 2.40 0.44
CA PHE A 207 -23.02 3.24 -0.76
C PHE A 207 -24.39 3.25 -1.44
N GLY A 208 -25.36 2.48 -0.95
CA GLY A 208 -26.66 2.32 -1.58
C GLY A 208 -26.62 1.57 -2.92
N LEU A 209 -25.52 0.86 -3.21
CA LEU A 209 -25.30 0.15 -4.47
C LEU A 209 -24.83 -1.28 -4.22
N LYS A 210 -25.36 -2.21 -4.98
CA LYS A 210 -24.80 -3.57 -5.01
C LYS A 210 -23.45 -3.53 -5.73
N MET A 211 -22.43 -4.02 -5.05
CA MET A 211 -21.05 -4.05 -5.55
C MET A 211 -20.52 -5.49 -5.45
N PRO A 212 -20.86 -6.38 -6.43
CA PRO A 212 -20.40 -7.75 -6.38
C PRO A 212 -18.88 -7.79 -6.55
N GLY A 213 -18.18 -8.33 -5.56
CA GLY A 213 -16.75 -8.49 -5.63
C GLY A 213 -16.09 -8.65 -4.27
N TRP A 214 -14.88 -9.18 -4.31
CA TRP A 214 -13.99 -9.30 -3.15
C TRP A 214 -12.77 -8.41 -3.36
N VAL A 215 -12.45 -7.61 -2.36
CA VAL A 215 -11.37 -6.64 -2.42
C VAL A 215 -10.04 -7.26 -2.02
N THR A 216 -8.97 -6.90 -2.72
CA THR A 216 -7.58 -7.05 -2.28
C THR A 216 -6.95 -5.68 -2.24
N ASP A 217 -6.28 -5.35 -1.13
CA ASP A 217 -5.58 -4.09 -0.94
C ASP A 217 -4.27 -4.30 -0.19
N GLY A 218 -3.34 -3.38 -0.33
CA GLY A 218 -2.22 -3.11 0.53
C GLY A 218 -1.30 -4.28 0.88
N PRO A 219 -0.69 -4.97 -0.09
CA PRO A 219 0.26 -6.03 0.23
C PRO A 219 1.53 -5.46 0.86
N GLN A 220 2.04 -6.15 1.88
CA GLN A 220 3.39 -5.97 2.39
C GLN A 220 3.97 -7.30 2.82
N LEU A 221 5.15 -7.63 2.30
CA LEU A 221 5.87 -8.86 2.67
C LEU A 221 6.71 -8.59 3.92
N PHE A 222 6.74 -9.58 4.81
CA PHE A 222 7.55 -9.52 6.01
C PHE A 222 8.06 -10.90 6.39
N ARG A 223 9.11 -10.96 7.21
CA ARG A 223 9.55 -12.20 7.84
C ARG A 223 9.44 -12.10 9.35
N THR A 224 8.96 -13.17 9.96
CA THR A 224 9.01 -13.33 11.42
C THR A 224 10.46 -13.60 11.86
N ASN A 225 10.74 -13.54 13.16
CA ASN A 225 12.07 -13.86 13.70
C ASN A 225 12.50 -15.31 13.44
N THR A 226 11.55 -16.21 13.21
CA THR A 226 11.86 -17.61 12.81
C THR A 226 12.14 -17.74 11.32
N GLY A 227 12.01 -16.66 10.55
CA GLY A 227 12.22 -16.65 9.10
C GLY A 227 10.99 -16.99 8.26
N LYS A 228 9.83 -17.15 8.86
CA LYS A 228 8.56 -17.40 8.15
C LYS A 228 8.18 -16.18 7.32
N LEU A 229 7.93 -16.37 6.03
CA LEU A 229 7.47 -15.31 5.14
C LEU A 229 5.96 -15.13 5.26
N GLY A 230 5.55 -13.92 5.57
CA GLY A 230 4.15 -13.49 5.63
C GLY A 230 3.85 -12.36 4.68
N MET A 231 2.57 -12.17 4.39
CA MET A 231 2.05 -11.04 3.64
C MET A 231 0.89 -10.42 4.40
N LEU A 232 1.05 -9.16 4.79
CA LEU A 232 -0.06 -8.31 5.20
C LEU A 232 -0.85 -7.90 3.97
N TRP A 233 -2.17 -7.95 4.05
CA TRP A 233 -3.07 -7.46 3.00
C TRP A 233 -4.43 -7.13 3.60
N SER A 234 -5.27 -6.47 2.86
CA SER A 234 -6.56 -6.01 3.37
C SER A 234 -7.69 -6.33 2.44
N SER A 235 -8.87 -6.49 3.03
CA SER A 235 -10.14 -6.67 2.33
C SER A 235 -11.28 -6.17 3.22
N TRP A 236 -12.49 -6.31 2.75
CA TRP A 236 -13.67 -6.10 3.58
C TRP A 236 -14.03 -7.39 4.30
N GLY A 237 -14.31 -7.25 5.59
CA GLY A 237 -14.73 -8.34 6.46
C GLY A 237 -16.10 -8.07 7.08
N GLU A 238 -16.43 -8.81 8.13
CA GLU A 238 -17.74 -8.70 8.80
C GLU A 238 -18.00 -7.30 9.38
N HIS A 239 -16.97 -6.61 9.85
CA HIS A 239 -17.07 -5.29 10.48
C HIS A 239 -16.37 -4.21 9.64
N ARG A 240 -16.65 -4.17 8.33
CA ARG A 240 -16.08 -3.24 7.35
C ARG A 240 -14.64 -3.61 7.00
N TYR A 241 -13.76 -2.62 6.81
CA TYR A 241 -12.39 -2.86 6.38
C TYR A 241 -11.61 -3.68 7.41
N ALA A 242 -10.79 -4.61 6.92
CA ALA A 242 -10.10 -5.56 7.77
C ALA A 242 -8.69 -5.85 7.25
N GLN A 243 -7.77 -6.03 8.19
CA GLN A 243 -6.41 -6.48 7.95
C GLN A 243 -6.34 -7.99 7.99
N GLY A 244 -5.75 -8.59 6.96
CA GLY A 244 -5.45 -10.02 6.91
C GLY A 244 -3.97 -10.30 6.89
N VAL A 245 -3.62 -11.55 7.10
CA VAL A 245 -2.27 -12.09 6.95
C VAL A 245 -2.34 -13.44 6.24
N ALA A 246 -1.46 -13.64 5.27
CA ALA A 246 -1.21 -14.93 4.65
C ALA A 246 0.24 -15.33 4.86
N TYR A 247 0.53 -16.62 4.84
CA TYR A 247 1.90 -17.15 5.02
C TYR A 247 2.30 -18.05 3.85
N SER A 248 3.55 -17.92 3.43
CA SER A 248 4.13 -18.81 2.42
C SER A 248 4.62 -20.10 3.06
N GLU A 249 4.18 -21.24 2.56
CA GLU A 249 4.63 -22.54 3.06
C GLU A 249 6.08 -22.83 2.69
N SER A 250 6.53 -22.40 1.51
CA SER A 250 7.90 -22.61 1.05
C SER A 250 8.91 -21.60 1.58
N GLY A 251 8.44 -20.48 2.14
CA GLY A 251 9.28 -19.35 2.51
C GLY A 251 9.65 -18.44 1.33
N SER A 252 9.16 -18.71 0.13
CA SER A 252 9.31 -17.90 -1.08
C SER A 252 8.02 -17.18 -1.42
N ILE A 253 8.15 -16.05 -2.13
CA ILE A 253 7.01 -15.32 -2.70
C ILE A 253 6.14 -16.23 -3.61
N LYS A 254 6.72 -17.27 -4.17
CA LYS A 254 6.02 -18.23 -5.04
C LYS A 254 5.01 -19.09 -4.27
N GLY A 255 5.09 -19.13 -2.95
CA GLY A 255 4.16 -19.88 -2.10
C GLY A 255 4.39 -21.40 -2.12
N PRO A 256 3.34 -22.22 -1.92
CA PRO A 256 1.91 -21.83 -1.79
C PRO A 256 1.64 -20.89 -0.62
N TRP A 257 0.64 -20.05 -0.77
CA TRP A 257 0.20 -19.12 0.27
C TRP A 257 -1.03 -19.67 0.98
N VAL A 258 -1.02 -19.58 2.32
CA VAL A 258 -2.12 -20.04 3.18
C VAL A 258 -2.67 -18.84 3.95
N GLN A 259 -3.98 -18.63 3.84
CA GLN A 259 -4.68 -17.59 4.56
C GLN A 259 -4.92 -17.98 6.01
N GLU A 260 -4.80 -17.01 6.93
CA GLU A 260 -5.30 -17.17 8.28
C GLU A 260 -6.84 -17.27 8.26
N LYS A 261 -7.39 -18.07 9.18
CA LYS A 261 -8.82 -18.29 9.26
C LYS A 261 -9.57 -17.02 9.68
N GLU A 262 -8.98 -16.27 10.62
CA GLU A 262 -9.56 -15.03 11.15
C GLU A 262 -8.83 -13.82 10.60
N ALA A 263 -9.52 -12.67 10.55
CA ALA A 263 -8.88 -11.40 10.29
C ALA A 263 -7.88 -11.06 11.40
N PHE A 264 -6.75 -10.49 11.03
CA PHE A 264 -5.73 -10.01 11.97
C PHE A 264 -6.25 -8.84 12.81
N LYS A 265 -6.99 -7.95 12.17
CA LYS A 265 -7.70 -6.84 12.81
C LYS A 265 -8.94 -6.49 11.97
N GLY A 266 -10.12 -6.51 12.56
CA GLY A 266 -11.37 -6.47 11.82
C GLY A 266 -12.34 -5.35 12.22
N ASP A 267 -11.87 -4.23 12.75
CA ASP A 267 -12.69 -3.14 13.28
C ASP A 267 -12.62 -1.87 12.40
N ASN A 268 -12.81 -2.02 11.10
CA ASN A 268 -12.65 -0.95 10.12
C ASN A 268 -11.21 -0.40 10.09
N SER A 269 -10.26 -1.29 10.19
CA SER A 269 -8.83 -1.01 10.14
C SER A 269 -8.17 -1.85 9.05
N GLY A 270 -7.21 -1.30 8.35
CA GLY A 270 -6.50 -2.03 7.31
C GLY A 270 -5.37 -1.24 6.67
N HIS A 271 -4.86 -1.79 5.61
CA HIS A 271 -3.70 -1.31 4.86
C HIS A 271 -2.49 -1.07 5.77
N GLY A 272 -2.28 -2.02 6.68
CA GLY A 272 -1.20 -1.96 7.65
C GLY A 272 0.15 -2.33 7.04
N MET A 273 1.21 -1.76 7.61
CA MET A 273 2.57 -2.14 7.28
C MET A 273 3.44 -2.21 8.54
N LEU A 274 4.39 -3.12 8.53
CA LEU A 274 5.37 -3.26 9.61
C LEU A 274 6.58 -2.37 9.35
N PHE A 275 7.10 -1.81 10.43
CA PHE A 275 8.39 -1.12 10.40
C PHE A 275 9.15 -1.42 11.71
N THR A 276 10.45 -1.19 11.70
CA THR A 276 11.30 -1.42 12.87
C THR A 276 11.83 -0.08 13.38
N THR A 277 11.64 0.18 14.67
CA THR A 277 12.16 1.39 15.30
C THR A 277 13.69 1.37 15.36
N PHE A 278 14.29 2.52 15.61
CA PHE A 278 15.76 2.62 15.76
C PHE A 278 16.30 1.83 16.95
N GLU A 279 15.45 1.55 17.95
CA GLU A 279 15.74 0.67 19.10
C GLU A 279 15.54 -0.82 18.79
N GLY A 280 15.11 -1.15 17.55
CA GLY A 280 14.92 -2.54 17.13
C GLY A 280 13.55 -3.14 17.43
N LYS A 281 12.58 -2.32 17.88
CA LYS A 281 11.22 -2.77 18.14
C LYS A 281 10.41 -2.79 16.86
N ARG A 282 9.72 -3.91 16.58
CA ARG A 282 8.84 -4.02 15.43
C ARG A 282 7.45 -3.51 15.77
N LEU A 283 6.93 -2.63 14.92
CA LEU A 283 5.62 -2.01 15.09
C LEU A 283 4.80 -2.12 13.80
N LEU A 284 3.49 -1.99 13.94
CA LEU A 284 2.54 -1.92 12.83
C LEU A 284 1.94 -0.52 12.79
N ILE A 285 2.00 0.14 11.64
CA ILE A 285 1.13 1.29 11.37
C ILE A 285 -0.01 0.86 10.46
N ILE A 286 -1.22 1.32 10.75
CA ILE A 286 -2.45 0.91 10.09
C ILE A 286 -3.43 2.08 10.11
N HIS A 287 -4.29 2.23 9.11
CA HIS A 287 -5.35 3.22 9.24
C HIS A 287 -6.61 2.62 9.87
N HIS A 288 -7.30 3.44 10.63
CA HIS A 288 -8.57 3.13 11.25
C HIS A 288 -9.53 4.30 11.04
N ALA A 289 -10.82 4.01 10.90
CA ALA A 289 -11.87 5.02 10.90
C ALA A 289 -12.98 4.64 11.85
N GLU A 290 -13.37 5.59 12.70
CA GLU A 290 -14.60 5.50 13.46
C GLU A 290 -15.80 5.66 12.50
N GLU A 291 -16.98 5.29 12.95
CA GLU A 291 -18.20 5.45 12.16
C GLU A 291 -18.36 6.92 11.73
N ASN A 292 -18.47 7.14 10.42
CA ASN A 292 -18.54 8.46 9.79
C ASN A 292 -17.33 9.39 10.03
N GLY A 293 -16.23 8.84 10.56
CA GLY A 293 -14.99 9.58 10.78
C GLY A 293 -14.00 9.45 9.63
N PRO A 294 -12.96 10.30 9.60
CA PRO A 294 -11.88 10.18 8.64
C PRO A 294 -10.96 9.00 9.01
N ARG A 295 -10.26 8.46 8.03
CA ARG A 295 -9.20 7.47 8.26
C ARG A 295 -8.01 8.15 8.92
N LYS A 296 -7.49 7.53 9.97
CA LYS A 296 -6.35 8.04 10.73
C LYS A 296 -5.32 6.94 10.96
N PRO A 297 -4.02 7.25 10.87
CA PRO A 297 -2.96 6.32 11.23
C PRO A 297 -2.97 6.00 12.72
N GLN A 298 -2.74 4.73 13.05
CA GLN A 298 -2.55 4.23 14.41
C GLN A 298 -1.37 3.28 14.43
N ILE A 299 -0.61 3.28 15.50
CA ILE A 299 0.55 2.38 15.67
C ILE A 299 0.25 1.36 16.76
N TYR A 300 0.56 0.10 16.48
CA TYR A 300 0.39 -1.04 17.37
C TYR A 300 1.70 -1.78 17.60
N GLU A 301 1.87 -2.34 18.78
CA GLU A 301 2.88 -3.35 19.04
C GLU A 301 2.48 -4.65 18.36
N VAL A 302 3.48 -5.43 17.97
CA VAL A 302 3.29 -6.78 17.44
C VAL A 302 4.32 -7.73 18.02
N ASP A 303 3.98 -9.00 18.09
CA ASP A 303 4.90 -10.08 18.44
C ASP A 303 5.17 -10.91 17.19
N ASP A 304 6.42 -10.93 16.76
CA ASP A 304 6.90 -11.70 15.61
C ASP A 304 7.94 -12.77 16.02
N THR A 305 8.00 -13.12 17.29
CA THR A 305 9.00 -14.08 17.83
C THR A 305 8.74 -15.51 17.38
N GLY A 306 7.49 -15.85 17.04
CA GLY A 306 7.09 -17.16 16.51
C GLY A 306 6.92 -17.15 14.98
N ASP A 307 6.32 -18.22 14.46
CA ASP A 307 6.05 -18.37 13.04
C ASP A 307 4.89 -17.49 12.56
N LYS A 308 4.10 -16.97 13.48
CA LYS A 308 2.95 -16.10 13.18
C LYS A 308 3.12 -14.75 13.84
N LEU A 309 2.69 -13.71 13.13
CA LEU A 309 2.58 -12.37 13.66
C LEU A 309 1.35 -12.30 14.60
N ILE A 310 1.53 -11.71 15.78
CA ILE A 310 0.46 -11.54 16.77
C ILE A 310 0.28 -10.04 17.03
N LEU A 311 -0.96 -9.56 16.95
CA LEU A 311 -1.29 -8.19 17.27
C LEU A 311 -1.18 -7.94 18.77
N GLY A 312 -0.46 -6.90 19.13
CA GLY A 312 -0.33 -6.41 20.50
C GLY A 312 -1.19 -5.17 20.77
N PRO A 313 -0.92 -4.51 21.90
CA PRO A 313 -1.66 -3.30 22.28
C PRO A 313 -1.27 -2.09 21.42
N ARG A 314 -2.07 -1.05 21.54
CA ARG A 314 -1.76 0.26 20.96
C ARG A 314 -0.40 0.75 21.47
N TYR A 315 0.46 1.19 20.56
CA TYR A 315 1.75 1.77 20.92
C TYR A 315 1.60 3.26 21.23
N ASN A 316 2.05 3.66 22.41
CA ASN A 316 2.08 5.05 22.86
C ASN A 316 3.54 5.44 23.07
N PRO A 317 4.12 6.20 22.15
CA PRO A 317 5.50 6.64 22.25
C PRO A 317 5.73 7.62 23.41
#